data_d49ad71f64678e5fd4ee59d1c03e9393
#
_entry.id   d49ad71f64678e5fd4ee59d1c03e9393
#
_cell.length_a   1.000
_cell.length_b   1.000
_cell.length_c   1.000
_cell.angle_alpha   90.00
_cell.angle_beta   90.00
_cell.angle_gamma   90.00
#
_symmetry.space_group_name_H-M   'P 1'
#
loop_
_entity.id
_entity.type
_entity.pdbx_description
1 polymer ?
#
loop_
_entity_poly.entity_id
_entity_poly.type
_entity_poly.pdbx_seq_one_letter_code
_entity_poly.pdbx_strand_id
1 'polypeptide(L)'
;MVINANWGLGESVVGGTVTPDTYVTSKVDFTVTSQDISQKDRMTVLVPGGTQEADVPLALQNLASADQNQALEMARLAVELERTMGWAVDVECAYEDGRLYLLQCRPIT
;
A
#
# COMPACT_ATOMS: atom_id res chain seq x y z
N MET A 1 12.11 5.72 1.57
CA MET A 1 10.93 4.93 2.02
C MET A 1 10.30 4.26 0.83
N VAL A 2 9.99 3.00 0.96
CA VAL A 2 9.37 2.21 -0.12
C VAL A 2 7.91 1.95 0.25
N ILE A 3 7.00 2.22 -0.68
CA ILE A 3 5.56 2.00 -0.53
C ILE A 3 5.08 1.08 -1.64
N ASN A 4 4.44 -0.02 -1.27
CA ASN A 4 3.82 -0.95 -2.20
C ASN A 4 2.30 -0.81 -2.11
N ALA A 5 1.63 -0.74 -3.24
CA ALA A 5 0.18 -0.55 -3.31
C ALA A 5 -0.46 -1.53 -4.30
N ASN A 6 -1.65 -2.01 -3.97
CA ASN A 6 -2.43 -2.90 -4.83
C ASN A 6 -3.93 -2.69 -4.57
N TRP A 7 -4.76 -3.18 -5.49
CA TRP A 7 -6.20 -3.28 -5.29
C TRP A 7 -6.51 -4.37 -4.25
N GLY A 8 -7.56 -4.16 -3.47
CA GLY A 8 -8.00 -5.14 -2.47
C GLY A 8 -7.09 -5.19 -1.24
N LEU A 9 -7.08 -6.33 -0.56
CA LEU A 9 -6.32 -6.55 0.67
C LEU A 9 -4.85 -6.89 0.38
N GLY A 10 -3.98 -6.59 1.34
CA GLY A 10 -2.54 -6.76 1.21
C GLY A 10 -2.04 -8.21 1.15
N GLU A 11 -2.88 -9.19 1.45
CA GLU A 11 -2.51 -10.62 1.45
C GLU A 11 -1.93 -11.08 0.12
N SER A 12 -2.46 -10.59 -1.01
CA SER A 12 -1.97 -10.95 -2.35
C SER A 12 -0.53 -10.46 -2.58
N VAL A 13 -0.19 -9.30 -2.06
CA VAL A 13 1.16 -8.73 -2.15
C VAL A 13 2.13 -9.51 -1.27
N VAL A 14 1.77 -9.74 0.00
CA VAL A 14 2.60 -10.47 0.96
C VAL A 14 2.82 -11.92 0.51
N GLY A 15 1.80 -12.57 -0.02
CA GLY A 15 1.88 -13.94 -0.52
C GLY A 15 2.58 -14.08 -1.87
N GLY A 16 3.01 -12.99 -2.51
CA GLY A 16 3.68 -13.04 -3.82
C GLY A 16 2.76 -13.34 -4.99
N THR A 17 1.44 -13.30 -4.80
CA THR A 17 0.45 -13.57 -5.86
C THR A 17 0.40 -12.44 -6.89
N VAL A 18 0.67 -11.21 -6.48
CA VAL A 18 0.55 -10.00 -7.28
C VAL A 18 1.80 -9.16 -7.13
N THR A 19 2.27 -8.58 -8.23
CA THR A 19 3.32 -7.55 -8.20
C THR A 19 2.64 -6.21 -7.92
N PRO A 20 2.94 -5.54 -6.80
CA PRO A 20 2.30 -4.28 -6.47
C PRO A 20 2.86 -3.11 -7.26
N ASP A 21 2.15 -1.99 -7.26
CA ASP A 21 2.72 -0.70 -7.61
C ASP A 21 3.74 -0.31 -6.54
N THR A 22 4.85 0.28 -6.95
CA THR A 22 5.93 0.65 -6.02
C THR A 22 6.20 2.15 -6.13
N TYR A 23 6.23 2.82 -5.00
CA TYR A 23 6.63 4.22 -4.87
C TYR A 23 7.82 4.32 -3.94
N VAL A 24 8.83 5.08 -4.34
CA VAL A 24 9.95 5.44 -3.47
C VAL A 24 9.80 6.92 -3.13
N THR A 25 9.78 7.22 -1.84
CA THR A 25 9.60 8.59 -1.35
C THR A 25 10.79 9.02 -0.51
N SER A 26 11.05 10.34 -0.51
CA SER A 26 12.04 10.95 0.38
C SER A 26 11.40 11.28 1.72
N LYS A 27 12.02 10.86 2.83
CA LYS A 27 11.60 11.20 4.19
C LYS A 27 11.93 12.66 4.56
N VAL A 28 12.82 13.30 3.80
CA VAL A 28 13.29 14.65 4.10
C VAL A 28 12.31 15.70 3.58
N ASP A 29 11.93 15.61 2.31
CA ASP A 29 11.09 16.60 1.65
C ASP A 29 9.72 16.08 1.22
N PHE A 30 9.43 14.83 1.50
CA PHE A 30 8.15 14.16 1.18
C PHE A 30 7.78 14.30 -0.30
N THR A 31 8.73 13.92 -1.15
CA THR A 31 8.50 13.85 -2.59
C THR A 31 8.59 12.41 -3.08
N VAL A 32 7.87 12.10 -4.16
CA VAL A 32 7.99 10.80 -4.85
C VAL A 32 9.21 10.88 -5.75
N THR A 33 10.26 10.10 -5.44
CA THR A 33 11.50 10.08 -6.21
C THR A 33 11.49 9.04 -7.32
N SER A 34 10.65 8.01 -7.19
CA SER A 34 10.52 6.95 -8.18
C SER A 34 9.14 6.30 -8.06
N GLN A 35 8.61 5.85 -9.19
CA GLN A 35 7.30 5.19 -9.23
C GLN A 35 7.32 4.11 -10.31
N ASP A 36 6.78 2.93 -9.99
CA ASP A 36 6.66 1.81 -10.90
C ASP A 36 5.23 1.24 -10.78
N ILE A 37 4.43 1.44 -11.81
CA ILE A 37 3.04 0.99 -11.86
C ILE A 37 2.99 -0.34 -12.60
N SER A 38 2.60 -1.39 -11.89
CA SER A 38 2.55 -2.75 -12.41
C SER A 38 1.20 -3.09 -13.01
N GLN A 39 1.16 -4.14 -13.83
CA GLN A 39 -0.11 -4.75 -14.23
C GLN A 39 -0.60 -5.61 -13.07
N LYS A 40 -1.79 -5.31 -12.56
CA LYS A 40 -2.39 -5.97 -11.40
C LYS A 40 -3.65 -6.71 -11.84
N ASP A 41 -3.55 -8.01 -12.03
CA ASP A 41 -4.65 -8.84 -12.56
C ASP A 41 -5.47 -9.54 -11.48
N ARG A 42 -4.93 -9.66 -10.26
CA ARG A 42 -5.58 -10.34 -9.13
C ARG A 42 -5.62 -9.44 -7.91
N MET A 43 -6.64 -9.64 -7.08
CA MET A 43 -6.77 -8.96 -5.79
C MET A 43 -7.46 -9.87 -4.79
N THR A 44 -7.25 -9.60 -3.50
CA THR A 44 -7.94 -10.29 -2.41
C THR A 44 -9.05 -9.39 -1.88
N VAL A 45 -10.25 -9.93 -1.80
CA VAL A 45 -11.44 -9.20 -1.34
C VAL A 45 -12.08 -9.90 -0.15
N LEU A 46 -12.81 -9.13 0.67
CA LEU A 46 -13.62 -9.70 1.74
C LEU A 46 -14.91 -10.28 1.15
N VAL A 47 -15.23 -11.50 1.60
CA VAL A 47 -16.47 -12.19 1.28
C VAL A 47 -17.10 -12.72 2.57
N PRO A 48 -18.37 -13.11 2.57
CA PRO A 48 -18.95 -13.79 3.73
C PRO A 48 -18.13 -15.03 4.10
N GLY A 49 -17.64 -15.08 5.34
CA GLY A 49 -16.84 -16.18 5.85
C GLY A 49 -15.32 -16.04 5.68
N GLY A 50 -14.83 -14.95 5.09
CA GLY A 50 -13.37 -14.75 5.00
C GLY A 50 -12.93 -13.89 3.83
N THR A 51 -11.90 -14.36 3.11
CA THR A 51 -11.32 -13.66 1.97
C THR A 51 -11.33 -14.55 0.73
N GLN A 52 -11.28 -13.95 -0.43
CA GLN A 52 -11.26 -14.65 -1.71
C GLN A 52 -10.42 -13.86 -2.71
N GLU A 53 -9.64 -14.57 -3.54
CA GLU A 53 -9.00 -13.95 -4.69
C GLU A 53 -10.02 -13.67 -5.79
N ALA A 54 -9.87 -12.53 -6.45
CA ALA A 54 -10.74 -12.12 -7.54
C ALA A 54 -9.90 -11.49 -8.65
N ASP A 55 -10.47 -11.48 -9.87
CA ASP A 55 -9.85 -10.77 -10.98
C ASP A 55 -10.06 -9.27 -10.81
N VAL A 56 -9.01 -8.49 -11.08
CA VAL A 56 -9.12 -7.04 -11.19
C VAL A 56 -9.78 -6.73 -12.54
N PRO A 57 -10.82 -5.87 -12.58
CA PRO A 57 -11.40 -5.46 -13.86
C PRO A 57 -10.32 -4.93 -14.82
N LEU A 58 -10.41 -5.30 -16.10
CA LEU A 58 -9.39 -4.96 -17.10
C LEU A 58 -9.08 -3.46 -17.13
N ALA A 59 -10.09 -2.61 -16.94
CA ALA A 59 -9.90 -1.16 -16.94
C ALA A 59 -9.01 -0.67 -15.80
N LEU A 60 -8.84 -1.45 -14.74
CA LEU A 60 -8.06 -1.07 -13.54
C LEU A 60 -6.69 -1.75 -13.47
N GLN A 61 -6.42 -2.77 -14.27
CA GLN A 61 -5.22 -3.59 -14.11
C GLN A 61 -3.91 -2.81 -14.26
N ASN A 62 -3.88 -1.85 -15.18
CA ASN A 62 -2.70 -1.02 -15.45
C ASN A 62 -2.78 0.38 -14.84
N LEU A 63 -3.82 0.66 -14.05
CA LEU A 63 -3.93 1.93 -13.34
C LEU A 63 -3.24 1.85 -11.98
N ALA A 64 -2.71 2.98 -11.53
CA ALA A 64 -2.17 3.06 -10.17
C ALA A 64 -3.27 2.77 -9.15
N SER A 65 -3.01 1.85 -8.22
CA SER A 65 -3.94 1.52 -7.13
C SER A 65 -3.97 2.60 -6.04
N ALA A 66 -2.94 3.44 -5.99
CA ALA A 66 -2.88 4.64 -5.16
C ALA A 66 -2.23 5.76 -5.97
N ASP A 67 -2.65 6.99 -5.79
CA ASP A 67 -1.97 8.13 -6.43
C ASP A 67 -0.78 8.62 -5.60
N GLN A 68 -0.02 9.59 -6.15
CA GLN A 68 1.16 10.12 -5.46
C GLN A 68 0.79 10.84 -4.16
N ASN A 69 -0.36 11.51 -4.10
CA ASN A 69 -0.81 12.17 -2.87
C ASN A 69 -1.12 11.15 -1.78
N GLN A 70 -1.73 10.03 -2.14
CA GLN A 70 -1.99 8.93 -1.21
C GLN A 70 -0.69 8.30 -0.72
N ALA A 71 0.27 8.08 -1.63
CA ALA A 71 1.59 7.55 -1.24
C ALA A 71 2.31 8.48 -0.26
N LEU A 72 2.25 9.80 -0.48
CA LEU A 72 2.85 10.77 0.43
C LEU A 72 2.12 10.86 1.77
N GLU A 73 0.81 10.69 1.79
CA GLU A 73 0.03 10.62 3.03
C GLU A 73 0.45 9.40 3.86
N MET A 74 0.61 8.24 3.23
CA MET A 74 1.12 7.04 3.90
C MET A 74 2.56 7.24 4.42
N ALA A 75 3.41 7.91 3.64
CA ALA A 75 4.78 8.21 4.04
C ALA A 75 4.83 9.09 5.29
N ARG A 76 3.99 10.12 5.35
CA ARG A 76 3.90 11.00 6.51
C ARG A 76 3.42 10.25 7.75
N LEU A 77 2.42 9.38 7.60
CA LEU A 77 1.94 8.55 8.70
C LEU A 77 3.05 7.64 9.22
N ALA A 78 3.79 6.98 8.34
CA ALA A 78 4.88 6.08 8.74
C ALA A 78 5.99 6.83 9.48
N VAL A 79 6.38 8.01 9.01
CA VAL A 79 7.40 8.85 9.68
C VAL A 79 6.92 9.28 11.06
N GLU A 80 5.66 9.67 11.20
CA GLU A 80 5.09 10.05 12.48
C GLU A 80 5.06 8.86 13.46
N LEU A 81 4.72 7.68 12.98
CA LEU A 81 4.75 6.46 13.79
C LEU A 81 6.16 6.09 14.21
N GLU A 82 7.16 6.19 13.32
CA GLU A 82 8.57 5.97 13.67
C GLU A 82 9.03 6.93 14.77
N ARG A 83 8.63 8.20 14.68
CA ARG A 83 8.97 9.23 15.66
C ARG A 83 8.36 8.91 17.02
N THR A 84 7.10 8.47 17.03
CA THR A 84 6.38 8.10 18.25
C THR A 84 6.94 6.83 18.89
N MET A 85 7.23 5.82 18.07
CA MET A 85 7.71 4.51 18.54
C MET A 85 9.19 4.51 18.89
N GLY A 86 9.99 5.36 18.26
CA GLY A 86 11.43 5.44 18.47
C GLY A 86 12.26 4.42 17.69
N TRP A 87 11.65 3.70 16.73
CA TRP A 87 12.31 2.74 15.86
C TRP A 87 11.65 2.72 14.48
N ALA A 88 12.33 2.11 13.50
CA ALA A 88 11.78 1.92 12.15
C ALA A 88 10.57 0.99 12.19
N VAL A 89 9.54 1.32 11.42
CA VAL A 89 8.28 0.59 11.42
C VAL A 89 7.92 0.07 10.04
N ASP A 90 7.22 -1.08 10.04
CA ASP A 90 6.51 -1.63 8.90
C ASP A 90 5.02 -1.35 9.11
N VAL A 91 4.40 -0.62 8.18
CA VAL A 91 3.04 -0.10 8.32
C VAL A 91 2.17 -0.65 7.21
N GLU A 92 1.01 -1.18 7.58
CA GLU A 92 -0.01 -1.62 6.64
C GLU A 92 -1.22 -0.71 6.75
N CYS A 93 -1.65 -0.15 5.63
CA CYS A 93 -2.76 0.79 5.54
C CYS A 93 -3.71 0.39 4.44
N ALA A 94 -4.93 0.91 4.50
CA ALA A 94 -5.91 0.76 3.44
C ALA A 94 -6.64 2.08 3.20
N TYR A 95 -7.10 2.30 1.97
CA TYR A 95 -8.01 3.37 1.63
C TYR A 95 -9.37 2.80 1.32
N GLU A 96 -10.40 3.39 1.90
CA GLU A 96 -11.79 3.12 1.60
C GLU A 96 -12.53 4.46 1.54
N ASP A 97 -13.22 4.71 0.43
CA ASP A 97 -13.94 5.96 0.19
C ASP A 97 -13.07 7.21 0.40
N GLY A 98 -11.82 7.15 -0.02
CA GLY A 98 -10.86 8.25 0.07
C GLY A 98 -10.26 8.48 1.46
N ARG A 99 -10.62 7.66 2.45
CA ARG A 99 -10.11 7.78 3.82
C ARG A 99 -9.02 6.74 4.08
N LEU A 100 -7.93 7.18 4.71
CA LEU A 100 -6.82 6.33 5.10
C LEU A 100 -7.10 5.66 6.46
N TYR A 101 -6.91 4.34 6.50
CA TYR A 101 -7.02 3.54 7.72
C TYR A 101 -5.70 2.86 8.01
N LEU A 102 -5.22 2.97 9.26
CA LEU A 102 -4.07 2.21 9.74
C LEU A 102 -4.56 0.83 10.17
N LEU A 103 -4.02 -0.22 9.54
CA LEU A 103 -4.40 -1.61 9.83
C LEU A 103 -3.40 -2.28 10.76
N GLN A 104 -2.10 -2.01 10.59
CA GLN A 104 -1.05 -2.64 11.37
C GLN A 104 0.19 -1.75 11.39
N CYS A 105 0.88 -1.73 12.53
CA CYS A 105 2.18 -1.09 12.67
C CYS A 105 3.05 -1.97 13.55
N ARG A 106 4.23 -2.35 13.06
CA ARG A 106 5.16 -3.19 13.82
C ARG A 106 6.61 -2.77 13.57
N PRO A 107 7.53 -3.02 14.53
CA PRO A 107 8.93 -2.72 14.33
C PRO A 107 9.53 -3.53 13.19
N ILE A 108 10.44 -2.92 12.45
CA ILE A 108 11.31 -3.64 11.52
C ILE A 108 12.45 -4.23 12.33
N THR A 109 12.62 -5.53 12.25
CA THR A 109 13.66 -6.28 12.97
C THR A 109 14.78 -6.69 12.06
#